data_42b495ba444d0648160e34c74d70b764
#
_entry.id   42b495ba444d0648160e34c74d70b764
#
_cell.length_a   1.000
_cell.length_b   1.000
_cell.length_c   1.000
_cell.angle_alpha   90.00
_cell.angle_beta   90.00
_cell.angle_gamma   90.00
#
_symmetry.space_group_name_H-M   'P 1'
#
loop_
_entity.id
_entity.type
_entity.pdbx_description
1 polymer ?
#
loop_
_entity_poly.entity_id
_entity_poly.type
_entity_poly.pdbx_seq_one_letter_code
_entity_poly.pdbx_strand_id
1 'polypeptide(L)'
;MKILLDGGLLHGDCMTITGKTIAEVLKDVPSVPRADQKVIRTLDNPLYKQGHLAILKGNISPEGCVAKITGLKNPSITGPARVFDSEDDAMAAIMAQKIKDGDIVVIRYEGPKGGPGMREMLAPTSALVGQGLGESVGLITDGRFSGGTWGMVVGHVAPEAYVGGVIALINEGDSVTIDAHQLLIQLNVDEVEIAKRRAAWVQPKPR
;
A
#
# COMPACT_ATOMS: atom_id res chain seq x y z
N MET A 1 -5.88 23.78 -9.03
CA MET A 1 -6.71 24.21 -7.88
C MET A 1 -8.02 24.84 -8.34
N LYS A 2 -8.06 25.81 -9.26
CA LYS A 2 -9.32 26.48 -9.69
C LYS A 2 -10.43 25.49 -10.09
N ILE A 3 -10.13 24.52 -10.95
CA ILE A 3 -11.10 23.47 -11.37
C ILE A 3 -11.66 22.69 -10.17
N LEU A 4 -10.81 22.37 -9.19
CA LEU A 4 -11.24 21.66 -7.98
C LEU A 4 -12.12 22.54 -7.08
N LEU A 5 -11.81 23.85 -6.99
CA LEU A 5 -12.63 24.81 -6.25
C LEU A 5 -13.99 24.97 -6.89
N ASP A 6 -14.03 25.17 -8.22
CA ASP A 6 -15.28 25.33 -8.98
C ASP A 6 -16.14 24.06 -8.97
N GLY A 7 -15.50 22.91 -8.85
CA GLY A 7 -16.17 21.61 -8.68
C GLY A 7 -16.58 21.26 -7.26
N GLY A 8 -16.39 22.17 -6.30
CA GLY A 8 -16.75 21.93 -4.89
C GLY A 8 -15.84 20.92 -4.15
N LEU A 9 -14.64 20.64 -4.68
CA LEU A 9 -13.69 19.68 -4.13
C LEU A 9 -12.59 20.33 -3.28
N LEU A 10 -12.65 21.62 -3.05
CA LEU A 10 -11.76 22.39 -2.18
C LEU A 10 -12.56 23.31 -1.26
N HIS A 11 -12.09 23.47 -0.04
CA HIS A 11 -12.60 24.44 0.91
C HIS A 11 -12.03 25.83 0.57
N GLY A 12 -12.84 26.66 -0.10
CA GLY A 12 -12.43 27.97 -0.58
C GLY A 12 -12.18 29.01 0.53
N ASP A 13 -12.72 28.79 1.71
CA ASP A 13 -12.63 29.63 2.90
C ASP A 13 -11.33 29.41 3.69
N CYS A 14 -10.57 28.34 3.42
CA CYS A 14 -9.30 28.09 4.07
C CYS A 14 -8.27 29.17 3.77
N MET A 15 -7.60 29.63 4.83
CA MET A 15 -6.57 30.67 4.76
C MET A 15 -5.27 30.13 4.15
N THR A 16 -4.63 30.93 3.29
CA THR A 16 -3.30 30.66 2.74
C THR A 16 -2.22 31.48 3.44
N ILE A 17 -0.94 31.14 3.16
CA ILE A 17 0.21 31.90 3.67
C ILE A 17 0.25 33.38 3.22
N THR A 18 -0.53 33.75 2.22
CA THR A 18 -0.62 35.12 1.70
C THR A 18 -1.57 36.02 2.52
N GLY A 19 -2.23 35.46 3.54
CA GLY A 19 -3.26 36.15 4.32
C GLY A 19 -4.60 36.31 3.59
N LYS A 20 -4.76 35.60 2.45
CA LYS A 20 -6.02 35.53 1.69
C LYS A 20 -6.54 34.09 1.70
N THR A 21 -7.83 33.92 1.54
CA THR A 21 -8.44 32.60 1.38
C THR A 21 -8.09 31.97 0.02
N ILE A 22 -8.27 30.64 -0.09
CA ILE A 22 -8.08 29.93 -1.37
C ILE A 22 -8.98 30.55 -2.46
N ALA A 23 -10.24 30.85 -2.17
CA ALA A 23 -11.16 31.47 -3.11
C ALA A 23 -10.66 32.86 -3.57
N GLU A 24 -10.16 33.69 -2.66
CA GLU A 24 -9.61 35.00 -3.01
C GLU A 24 -8.35 34.89 -3.88
N VAL A 25 -7.44 33.95 -3.56
CA VAL A 25 -6.22 33.70 -4.36
C VAL A 25 -6.55 33.22 -5.77
N LEU A 26 -7.60 32.42 -5.92
CA LEU A 26 -8.00 31.82 -7.20
C LEU A 26 -9.02 32.65 -7.98
N LYS A 27 -9.42 33.84 -7.48
CA LYS A 27 -10.49 34.67 -8.08
C LYS A 27 -10.25 34.98 -9.55
N ASP A 28 -9.02 35.35 -9.91
CA ASP A 28 -8.63 35.79 -11.24
C ASP A 28 -8.03 34.65 -12.09
N VAL A 29 -8.04 33.41 -11.59
CA VAL A 29 -7.58 32.23 -12.34
C VAL A 29 -8.71 31.73 -13.24
N PRO A 30 -8.45 31.47 -14.54
CA PRO A 30 -9.45 30.95 -15.45
C PRO A 30 -10.01 29.59 -14.96
N SER A 31 -11.33 29.42 -15.04
CA SER A 31 -12.02 28.16 -14.67
C SER A 31 -11.75 27.03 -15.67
N VAL A 32 -11.45 27.37 -16.92
CA VAL A 32 -11.16 26.39 -17.97
C VAL A 32 -9.66 26.40 -18.28
N PRO A 33 -9.00 25.25 -18.31
CA PRO A 33 -7.61 25.16 -18.74
C PRO A 33 -7.45 25.61 -20.22
N ARG A 34 -6.26 26.08 -20.57
CA ARG A 34 -5.93 26.38 -21.96
C ARG A 34 -6.13 25.15 -22.84
N ALA A 35 -6.71 25.33 -24.01
CA ALA A 35 -7.03 24.24 -24.93
C ALA A 35 -5.81 23.53 -25.52
N ASP A 36 -4.66 24.20 -25.56
CA ASP A 36 -3.40 23.69 -26.12
C ASP A 36 -2.55 22.85 -25.13
N GLN A 37 -3.04 22.63 -23.90
CA GLN A 37 -2.35 21.83 -22.88
C GLN A 37 -3.05 20.49 -22.61
N LYS A 38 -2.29 19.48 -22.15
CA LYS A 38 -2.78 18.12 -21.82
C LYS A 38 -2.50 17.70 -20.38
N VAL A 39 -1.94 18.61 -19.57
CA VAL A 39 -1.50 18.31 -18.20
C VAL A 39 -2.67 18.32 -17.22
N ILE A 40 -3.50 19.37 -17.30
CA ILE A 40 -4.66 19.53 -16.42
C ILE A 40 -5.89 18.98 -17.13
N ARG A 41 -6.51 17.96 -16.55
CA ARG A 41 -7.76 17.37 -17.03
C ARG A 41 -8.96 18.06 -16.39
N THR A 42 -10.09 18.05 -17.08
CA THR A 42 -11.38 18.50 -16.56
C THR A 42 -12.01 17.41 -15.68
N LEU A 43 -12.98 17.77 -14.84
CA LEU A 43 -13.63 16.82 -13.92
C LEU A 43 -14.50 15.77 -14.65
N ASP A 44 -15.01 16.09 -15.81
CA ASP A 44 -15.75 15.17 -16.69
C ASP A 44 -14.84 14.21 -17.47
N ASN A 45 -13.54 14.54 -17.60
CA ASN A 45 -12.55 13.71 -18.29
C ASN A 45 -11.26 13.55 -17.46
N PRO A 46 -11.31 13.01 -16.24
CA PRO A 46 -10.15 12.82 -15.41
C PRO A 46 -9.24 11.71 -15.95
N LEU A 47 -7.95 11.75 -15.59
CA LEU A 47 -7.03 10.67 -15.91
C LEU A 47 -7.44 9.37 -15.21
N TYR A 48 -7.88 9.48 -13.95
CA TYR A 48 -8.43 8.41 -13.13
C TYR A 48 -9.66 8.92 -12.37
N LYS A 49 -10.69 8.08 -12.26
CA LYS A 49 -11.94 8.43 -11.56
C LYS A 49 -11.80 8.39 -10.02
N GLN A 50 -10.80 7.67 -9.52
CA GLN A 50 -10.57 7.46 -8.09
C GLN A 50 -9.10 7.78 -7.75
N GLY A 51 -8.83 8.00 -6.46
CA GLY A 51 -7.47 8.14 -5.94
C GLY A 51 -6.65 6.86 -6.09
N HIS A 52 -5.34 6.98 -5.89
CA HIS A 52 -4.37 5.89 -6.09
C HIS A 52 -4.10 5.06 -4.84
N LEU A 53 -4.72 5.40 -3.72
CA LEU A 53 -4.60 4.70 -2.45
C LEU A 53 -5.95 4.08 -2.09
N ALA A 54 -5.93 2.79 -1.77
CA ALA A 54 -7.07 2.06 -1.25
C ALA A 54 -6.78 1.61 0.18
N ILE A 55 -7.75 1.78 1.08
CA ILE A 55 -7.65 1.26 2.44
C ILE A 55 -8.29 -0.12 2.46
N LEU A 56 -7.46 -1.14 2.66
CA LEU A 56 -7.90 -2.52 2.74
C LEU A 56 -8.13 -2.93 4.19
N LYS A 57 -9.09 -3.83 4.40
CA LYS A 57 -9.35 -4.47 5.69
C LYS A 57 -9.55 -5.97 5.51
N GLY A 58 -9.38 -6.72 6.59
CA GLY A 58 -9.55 -8.16 6.63
C GLY A 58 -8.86 -8.74 7.87
N ASN A 59 -8.76 -10.06 7.96
CA ASN A 59 -8.16 -10.67 9.14
C ASN A 59 -6.67 -10.34 9.31
N ILE A 60 -5.93 -10.08 8.23
CA ILE A 60 -4.52 -9.63 8.31
C ILE A 60 -4.44 -8.22 8.90
N SER A 61 -5.36 -7.33 8.53
CA SER A 61 -5.32 -5.92 8.93
C SER A 61 -6.71 -5.41 9.32
N PRO A 62 -7.24 -5.80 10.49
CA PRO A 62 -8.56 -5.35 10.94
C PRO A 62 -8.63 -3.84 11.19
N GLU A 63 -7.54 -3.22 11.58
CA GLU A 63 -7.44 -1.76 11.76
C GLU A 63 -7.25 -1.00 10.44
N GLY A 64 -6.87 -1.71 9.38
CA GLY A 64 -6.66 -1.19 8.03
C GLY A 64 -5.20 -1.13 7.63
N CYS A 65 -4.97 -1.19 6.34
CA CYS A 65 -3.68 -1.02 5.69
C CYS A 65 -3.86 -0.23 4.39
N VAL A 66 -2.77 0.20 3.79
CA VAL A 66 -2.80 1.04 2.59
C VAL A 66 -2.27 0.26 1.41
N ALA A 67 -3.08 0.12 0.36
CA ALA A 67 -2.65 -0.41 -0.93
C ALA A 67 -2.45 0.73 -1.94
N LYS A 68 -1.36 0.66 -2.70
CA LYS A 68 -1.15 1.53 -3.85
C LYS A 68 -1.66 0.83 -5.10
N ILE A 69 -2.65 1.42 -5.76
CA ILE A 69 -3.35 0.80 -6.90
C ILE A 69 -3.09 1.52 -8.23
N THR A 70 -2.14 2.45 -8.25
CA THR A 70 -1.82 3.26 -9.45
C THR A 70 -1.34 2.36 -10.60
N GLY A 71 -2.07 2.42 -11.71
CA GLY A 71 -1.64 1.79 -12.96
C GLY A 71 -1.69 0.26 -12.98
N LEU A 72 -2.22 -0.38 -11.92
CA LEU A 72 -2.40 -1.83 -11.90
C LEU A 72 -3.44 -2.26 -12.93
N LYS A 73 -3.10 -3.24 -13.76
CA LYS A 73 -4.04 -3.86 -14.71
C LYS A 73 -5.03 -4.78 -14.00
N ASN A 74 -4.55 -5.50 -13.01
CA ASN A 74 -5.37 -6.36 -12.16
C ASN A 74 -5.07 -6.03 -10.69
N PRO A 75 -5.94 -5.30 -9.99
CA PRO A 75 -5.76 -4.94 -8.59
C PRO A 75 -6.24 -6.04 -7.61
N SER A 76 -6.19 -7.31 -8.01
CA SER A 76 -6.50 -8.47 -7.17
C SER A 76 -5.51 -9.59 -7.43
N ILE A 77 -4.99 -10.19 -6.36
CA ILE A 77 -4.06 -11.32 -6.39
C ILE A 77 -4.35 -12.25 -5.21
N THR A 78 -4.31 -13.56 -5.48
CA THR A 78 -4.29 -14.61 -4.45
C THR A 78 -3.13 -15.55 -4.73
N GLY A 79 -2.30 -15.80 -3.73
CA GLY A 79 -1.12 -16.62 -3.91
C GLY A 79 -0.48 -17.09 -2.61
N PRO A 80 0.57 -17.92 -2.70
CA PRO A 80 1.31 -18.39 -1.55
C PRO A 80 2.18 -17.28 -0.96
N ALA A 81 2.20 -17.18 0.36
CA ALA A 81 3.05 -16.26 1.10
C ALA A 81 4.52 -16.70 1.04
N ARG A 82 5.40 -15.74 0.79
CA ARG A 82 6.86 -15.85 0.97
C ARG A 82 7.25 -14.92 2.10
N VAL A 83 7.56 -15.50 3.26
CA VAL A 83 7.60 -14.77 4.54
C VAL A 83 9.03 -14.43 4.94
N PHE A 84 9.25 -13.16 5.27
CA PHE A 84 10.54 -12.61 5.68
C PHE A 84 10.38 -11.74 6.91
N ASP A 85 11.27 -11.94 7.90
CA ASP A 85 11.26 -11.17 9.14
C ASP A 85 12.03 -9.85 9.04
N SER A 86 12.60 -9.54 7.87
CA SER A 86 13.28 -8.28 7.58
C SER A 86 13.23 -7.93 6.09
N GLU A 87 13.43 -6.63 5.78
CA GLU A 87 13.64 -6.17 4.41
C GLU A 87 14.89 -6.82 3.80
N ASP A 88 15.97 -6.93 4.59
CA ASP A 88 17.26 -7.46 4.12
C ASP A 88 17.15 -8.94 3.68
N ASP A 89 16.42 -9.77 4.44
CA ASP A 89 16.16 -11.18 4.09
C ASP A 89 15.30 -11.29 2.82
N ALA A 90 14.26 -10.46 2.72
CA ALA A 90 13.42 -10.40 1.53
C ALA A 90 14.24 -9.99 0.29
N MET A 91 15.07 -8.96 0.42
CA MET A 91 15.94 -8.49 -0.65
C MET A 91 16.92 -9.56 -1.10
N ALA A 92 17.55 -10.30 -0.16
CA ALA A 92 18.43 -11.41 -0.47
C ALA A 92 17.71 -12.52 -1.26
N ALA A 93 16.47 -12.86 -0.87
CA ALA A 93 15.66 -13.85 -1.58
C ALA A 93 15.27 -13.38 -2.99
N ILE A 94 14.88 -12.12 -3.17
CA ILE A 94 14.55 -11.52 -4.46
C ILE A 94 15.78 -11.55 -5.37
N MET A 95 16.93 -11.10 -4.89
CA MET A 95 18.18 -11.10 -5.67
C MET A 95 18.64 -12.51 -6.06
N ALA A 96 18.35 -13.50 -5.22
CA ALA A 96 18.57 -14.92 -5.51
C ALA A 96 17.50 -15.55 -6.41
N GLN A 97 16.56 -14.78 -6.97
CA GLN A 97 15.47 -15.22 -7.86
C GLN A 97 14.59 -16.34 -7.26
N LYS A 98 14.38 -16.30 -5.94
CA LYS A 98 13.52 -17.27 -5.23
C LYS A 98 12.05 -16.91 -5.27
N ILE A 99 11.70 -15.69 -5.65
CA ILE A 99 10.32 -15.22 -5.79
C ILE A 99 9.84 -15.51 -7.21
N LYS A 100 8.59 -15.97 -7.32
CA LYS A 100 7.99 -16.40 -8.59
C LYS A 100 6.67 -15.67 -8.85
N ASP A 101 6.20 -15.77 -10.10
CA ASP A 101 4.88 -15.28 -10.47
C ASP A 101 3.80 -15.86 -9.55
N GLY A 102 2.90 -15.02 -9.08
CA GLY A 102 1.81 -15.36 -8.18
C GLY A 102 2.18 -15.40 -6.70
N ASP A 103 3.45 -15.26 -6.31
CA ASP A 103 3.85 -15.19 -4.91
C ASP A 103 3.36 -13.89 -4.24
N ILE A 104 3.12 -13.95 -2.93
CA ILE A 104 2.90 -12.79 -2.08
C ILE A 104 4.04 -12.67 -1.08
N VAL A 105 4.90 -11.69 -1.31
CA VAL A 105 6.02 -11.38 -0.41
C VAL A 105 5.48 -10.71 0.84
N VAL A 106 5.76 -11.27 2.00
CA VAL A 106 5.37 -10.74 3.32
C VAL A 106 6.63 -10.33 4.05
N ILE A 107 6.80 -9.02 4.26
CA ILE A 107 7.93 -8.44 5.02
C ILE A 107 7.36 -7.89 6.31
N ARG A 108 7.73 -8.48 7.43
CA ARG A 108 7.18 -8.18 8.74
C ARG A 108 8.24 -7.74 9.74
N TYR A 109 7.79 -7.18 10.88
CA TYR A 109 8.64 -6.57 11.91
C TYR A 109 9.39 -5.31 11.44
N GLU A 110 8.85 -4.63 10.45
CA GLU A 110 9.33 -3.34 9.94
C GLU A 110 8.37 -2.19 10.29
N GLY A 111 7.39 -2.46 11.15
CA GLY A 111 6.44 -1.48 11.66
C GLY A 111 7.04 -0.52 12.69
N PRO A 112 6.25 0.46 13.18
CA PRO A 112 6.75 1.54 14.04
C PRO A 112 7.33 1.09 15.37
N LYS A 113 6.92 -0.07 15.90
CA LYS A 113 7.44 -0.63 17.16
C LYS A 113 8.48 -1.73 16.94
N GLY A 114 8.36 -2.50 15.87
CA GLY A 114 9.23 -3.64 15.60
C GLY A 114 10.44 -3.30 14.74
N GLY A 115 10.30 -2.35 13.81
CA GLY A 115 11.32 -1.97 12.83
C GLY A 115 11.94 -0.59 13.12
N PRO A 116 13.27 -0.48 13.27
CA PRO A 116 13.92 0.80 13.55
C PRO A 116 13.73 1.77 12.37
N GLY A 117 13.02 2.87 12.63
CA GLY A 117 12.74 3.92 11.65
C GLY A 117 11.62 3.59 10.66
N MET A 118 10.93 2.45 10.82
CA MET A 118 9.83 2.02 9.94
C MET A 118 10.22 2.11 8.47
N ARG A 119 11.06 1.19 8.02
CA ARG A 119 11.68 1.18 6.69
C ARG A 119 10.68 1.26 5.55
N GLU A 120 11.12 1.82 4.44
CA GLU A 120 10.37 1.99 3.20
C GLU A 120 10.79 0.91 2.18
N MET A 121 9.82 0.11 1.72
CA MET A 121 10.06 -1.07 0.86
C MET A 121 10.33 -0.70 -0.61
N LEU A 122 11.07 0.38 -0.88
CA LEU A 122 11.40 0.78 -2.26
C LEU A 122 12.39 -0.18 -2.92
N ALA A 123 13.41 -0.62 -2.19
CA ALA A 123 14.44 -1.51 -2.75
C ALA A 123 13.86 -2.88 -3.15
N PRO A 124 13.12 -3.61 -2.29
CA PRO A 124 12.47 -4.86 -2.67
C PRO A 124 11.51 -4.71 -3.85
N THR A 125 10.65 -3.69 -3.84
CA THR A 125 9.69 -3.47 -4.92
C THR A 125 10.36 -3.13 -6.24
N SER A 126 11.43 -2.31 -6.23
CA SER A 126 12.20 -2.00 -7.43
C SER A 126 12.93 -3.24 -7.99
N ALA A 127 13.46 -4.11 -7.12
CA ALA A 127 14.08 -5.35 -7.52
C ALA A 127 13.09 -6.33 -8.18
N LEU A 128 11.88 -6.46 -7.63
CA LEU A 128 10.80 -7.25 -8.23
C LEU A 128 10.43 -6.73 -9.63
N VAL A 129 10.28 -5.41 -9.78
CA VAL A 129 10.01 -4.78 -11.09
C VAL A 129 11.17 -5.04 -12.05
N GLY A 130 12.42 -4.91 -11.59
CA GLY A 130 13.62 -5.19 -12.40
C GLY A 130 13.72 -6.63 -12.89
N GLN A 131 13.11 -7.58 -12.19
CA GLN A 131 13.00 -9.00 -12.59
C GLN A 131 11.76 -9.30 -13.44
N GLY A 132 10.94 -8.29 -13.76
CA GLY A 132 9.70 -8.48 -14.52
C GLY A 132 8.50 -8.95 -13.70
N LEU A 133 8.62 -9.01 -12.36
CA LEU A 133 7.61 -9.54 -11.44
C LEU A 133 6.64 -8.47 -10.90
N GLY A 134 6.78 -7.21 -11.31
CA GLY A 134 6.05 -6.08 -10.73
C GLY A 134 4.53 -6.12 -10.90
N GLU A 135 3.99 -6.89 -11.85
CA GLU A 135 2.53 -7.03 -12.05
C GLU A 135 1.98 -8.40 -11.58
N SER A 136 2.86 -9.35 -11.25
CA SER A 136 2.47 -10.73 -10.93
C SER A 136 2.76 -11.14 -9.49
N VAL A 137 3.46 -10.32 -8.72
CA VAL A 137 3.80 -10.54 -7.31
C VAL A 137 3.15 -9.47 -6.45
N GLY A 138 2.51 -9.88 -5.35
CA GLY A 138 2.05 -8.98 -4.30
C GLY A 138 3.11 -8.78 -3.22
N LEU A 139 3.12 -7.61 -2.56
CA LEU A 139 3.96 -7.36 -1.39
C LEU A 139 3.11 -6.79 -0.26
N ILE A 140 3.27 -7.35 0.94
CA ILE A 140 2.61 -6.91 2.18
C ILE A 140 3.67 -6.60 3.22
N THR A 141 3.53 -5.47 3.91
CA THR A 141 4.43 -5.10 5.01
C THR A 141 3.72 -4.29 6.10
N ASP A 142 4.15 -4.44 7.33
CA ASP A 142 3.82 -3.52 8.42
C ASP A 142 4.71 -2.26 8.43
N GLY A 143 5.74 -2.22 7.57
CA GLY A 143 6.51 -1.04 7.25
C GLY A 143 5.80 -0.10 6.25
N ARG A 144 6.57 0.68 5.50
CA ARG A 144 6.10 1.67 4.52
C ARG A 144 6.42 1.25 3.10
N PHE A 145 5.77 1.91 2.13
CA PHE A 145 6.19 1.91 0.72
C PHE A 145 6.38 3.34 0.20
N SER A 146 7.17 3.49 -0.85
CA SER A 146 7.46 4.77 -1.49
C SER A 146 6.35 5.24 -2.43
N GLY A 147 6.21 6.54 -2.61
CA GLY A 147 5.43 7.12 -3.70
C GLY A 147 5.87 6.66 -5.09
N GLY A 148 7.17 6.31 -5.27
CA GLY A 148 7.72 5.75 -6.51
C GLY A 148 7.48 4.25 -6.71
N THR A 149 6.95 3.55 -5.71
CA THR A 149 6.68 2.10 -5.79
C THR A 149 5.69 1.76 -6.90
N TRP A 150 5.98 0.69 -7.64
CA TRP A 150 5.10 0.08 -8.64
C TRP A 150 4.73 -1.34 -8.24
N GLY A 151 3.52 -1.79 -8.64
CA GLY A 151 3.02 -3.12 -8.35
C GLY A 151 1.95 -3.16 -7.26
N MET A 152 1.44 -4.36 -6.95
CA MET A 152 0.50 -4.58 -5.86
C MET A 152 1.24 -4.54 -4.53
N VAL A 153 1.33 -3.37 -3.92
CA VAL A 153 2.06 -3.14 -2.67
C VAL A 153 1.12 -2.62 -1.59
N VAL A 154 1.13 -3.32 -0.46
CA VAL A 154 0.35 -3.01 0.73
C VAL A 154 1.29 -2.71 1.89
N GLY A 155 1.21 -1.53 2.44
CA GLY A 155 1.98 -1.09 3.60
C GLY A 155 1.09 -0.71 4.78
N HIS A 156 1.73 -0.36 5.88
CA HIS A 156 1.07 0.09 7.10
C HIS A 156 0.06 -0.93 7.65
N VAL A 157 0.35 -2.23 7.52
CA VAL A 157 -0.52 -3.28 8.05
C VAL A 157 -0.64 -3.12 9.56
N ALA A 158 -1.87 -2.97 10.05
CA ALA A 158 -2.15 -2.75 11.46
C ALA A 158 -3.23 -3.73 11.98
N PRO A 159 -2.97 -4.35 13.16
CA PRO A 159 -1.76 -4.22 14.01
C PRO A 159 -0.49 -4.80 13.37
N GLU A 160 0.67 -4.16 13.64
CA GLU A 160 1.96 -4.64 13.16
C GLU A 160 2.36 -6.00 13.78
N ALA A 161 3.31 -6.70 13.14
CA ALA A 161 3.77 -8.02 13.59
C ALA A 161 4.36 -8.00 15.01
N TYR A 162 5.10 -6.96 15.36
CA TYR A 162 5.77 -6.85 16.66
C TYR A 162 4.83 -6.86 17.86
N VAL A 163 3.58 -6.41 17.68
CA VAL A 163 2.54 -6.45 18.72
C VAL A 163 1.57 -7.61 18.56
N GLY A 164 1.90 -8.62 17.75
CA GLY A 164 1.08 -9.81 17.55
C GLY A 164 -0.08 -9.63 16.56
N GLY A 165 0.02 -8.68 15.63
CA GLY A 165 -0.89 -8.61 14.48
C GLY A 165 -0.89 -9.91 13.67
N VAL A 166 -1.95 -10.21 12.93
CA VAL A 166 -2.08 -11.47 12.15
C VAL A 166 -0.94 -11.62 11.13
N ILE A 167 -0.35 -10.53 10.66
CA ILE A 167 0.82 -10.58 9.77
C ILE A 167 1.99 -11.36 10.40
N ALA A 168 2.14 -11.37 11.75
CA ALA A 168 3.12 -12.17 12.47
C ALA A 168 2.83 -13.68 12.42
N LEU A 169 1.58 -14.06 12.14
CA LEU A 169 1.09 -15.43 12.18
C LEU A 169 1.05 -16.10 10.80
N ILE A 170 1.38 -15.35 9.75
CA ILE A 170 1.46 -15.90 8.39
C ILE A 170 2.67 -16.81 8.30
N ASN A 171 2.45 -18.04 7.85
CA ASN A 171 3.50 -19.02 7.58
C ASN A 171 3.88 -19.04 6.10
N GLU A 172 5.09 -19.50 5.82
CA GLU A 172 5.56 -19.74 4.45
C GLU A 172 4.59 -20.67 3.70
N GLY A 173 4.14 -20.25 2.52
CA GLY A 173 3.21 -21.00 1.68
C GLY A 173 1.73 -20.83 2.01
N ASP A 174 1.36 -20.12 3.08
CA ASP A 174 -0.05 -19.82 3.36
C ASP A 174 -0.68 -19.07 2.18
N SER A 175 -1.92 -19.39 1.86
CA SER A 175 -2.67 -18.66 0.83
C SER A 175 -3.11 -17.29 1.37
N VAL A 176 -2.77 -16.23 0.65
CA VAL A 176 -3.14 -14.84 0.98
C VAL A 176 -3.85 -14.21 -0.22
N THR A 177 -4.89 -13.42 0.06
CA THR A 177 -5.63 -12.63 -0.93
C THR A 177 -5.46 -11.14 -0.65
N ILE A 178 -5.12 -10.38 -1.69
CA ILE A 178 -5.19 -8.93 -1.73
C ILE A 178 -6.16 -8.55 -2.83
N ASP A 179 -7.23 -7.85 -2.50
CA ASP A 179 -8.24 -7.41 -3.47
C ASP A 179 -8.61 -5.95 -3.24
N ALA A 180 -8.09 -5.07 -4.09
CA ALA A 180 -8.35 -3.64 -3.98
C ALA A 180 -9.74 -3.24 -4.52
N HIS A 181 -10.44 -4.09 -5.28
CA HIS A 181 -11.83 -3.84 -5.67
C HIS A 181 -12.78 -4.07 -4.49
N GLN A 182 -12.54 -5.15 -3.72
CA GLN A 182 -13.32 -5.49 -2.55
C GLN A 182 -12.80 -4.82 -1.27
N LEU A 183 -11.71 -4.05 -1.37
CA LEU A 183 -11.00 -3.45 -0.24
C LEU A 183 -10.61 -4.49 0.82
N LEU A 184 -10.17 -5.68 0.37
CA LEU A 184 -9.92 -6.86 1.19
C LEU A 184 -8.42 -7.21 1.26
N ILE A 185 -7.97 -7.59 2.46
CA ILE A 185 -6.70 -8.28 2.68
C ILE A 185 -6.92 -9.47 3.63
N GLN A 186 -6.69 -10.69 3.14
CA GLN A 186 -7.14 -11.90 3.83
C GLN A 186 -6.06 -12.98 3.86
N LEU A 187 -5.80 -13.53 5.03
CA LEU A 187 -5.14 -14.81 5.22
C LEU A 187 -6.19 -15.91 5.09
N ASN A 188 -6.06 -16.77 4.08
CA ASN A 188 -7.02 -17.84 3.78
C ASN A 188 -6.74 -19.10 4.62
N VAL A 189 -6.70 -18.90 5.93
CA VAL A 189 -6.52 -19.94 6.95
C VAL A 189 -7.71 -19.84 7.91
N ASP A 190 -8.18 -20.96 8.42
CA ASP A 190 -9.32 -20.96 9.34
C ASP A 190 -9.00 -20.29 10.68
N GLU A 191 -10.03 -19.77 11.33
CA GLU A 191 -9.90 -19.01 12.57
C GLU A 191 -9.35 -19.86 13.73
N VAL A 192 -9.56 -21.18 13.72
CA VAL A 192 -9.04 -22.09 14.76
C VAL A 192 -7.53 -22.19 14.64
N GLU A 193 -7.01 -22.35 13.41
CA GLU A 193 -5.57 -22.39 13.18
C GLU A 193 -4.91 -21.02 13.48
N ILE A 194 -5.54 -19.90 13.10
CA ILE A 194 -5.06 -18.56 13.46
C ILE A 194 -4.99 -18.39 14.99
N ALA A 195 -6.03 -18.81 15.71
CA ALA A 195 -6.04 -18.76 17.17
C ALA A 195 -4.95 -19.62 17.80
N LYS A 196 -4.69 -20.82 17.27
CA LYS A 196 -3.61 -21.71 17.69
C LYS A 196 -2.25 -21.07 17.47
N ARG A 197 -2.00 -20.49 16.28
CA ARG A 197 -0.75 -19.77 15.97
C ARG A 197 -0.56 -18.58 16.89
N ARG A 198 -1.63 -17.84 17.20
CA ARG A 198 -1.60 -16.72 18.15
C ARG A 198 -1.23 -17.16 19.56
N ALA A 199 -1.76 -18.28 20.03
CA ALA A 199 -1.42 -18.83 21.34
C ALA A 199 0.05 -19.28 21.45
N ALA A 200 0.65 -19.70 20.35
CA ALA A 200 2.05 -20.11 20.26
C ALA A 200 3.03 -18.97 19.97
N TRP A 201 2.52 -17.81 19.51
CA TRP A 201 3.36 -16.69 19.14
C TRP A 201 4.03 -16.06 20.37
N VAL A 202 5.32 -15.76 20.24
CA VAL A 202 6.11 -15.08 21.25
C VAL A 202 6.67 -13.80 20.65
N GLN A 203 6.50 -12.68 21.35
CA GLN A 203 7.05 -11.41 20.90
C GLN A 203 8.58 -11.50 20.77
N PRO A 204 9.15 -11.15 19.61
CA PRO A 204 10.60 -11.13 19.45
C PRO A 204 11.24 -10.03 20.30
N LYS A 205 12.56 -10.12 20.49
CA LYS A 205 13.31 -9.01 21.10
C LYS A 205 13.28 -7.80 20.19
N PRO A 206 13.25 -6.56 20.72
CA PRO A 206 13.40 -5.35 19.92
C PRO A 206 14.72 -5.39 19.13
N ARG A 207 14.66 -4.86 17.92
CA ARG A 207 15.88 -4.62 17.09
C ARG A 207 16.65 -3.39 17.54
#